data_cf33436a57e302a91921243dd3cb9d09
#
_entry.id   cf33436a57e302a91921243dd3cb9d09
#
_cell.length_a   1.000
_cell.length_b   1.000
_cell.length_c   1.000
_cell.angle_alpha   90.00
_cell.angle_beta   90.00
_cell.angle_gamma   90.00
#
_symmetry.space_group_name_H-M   'P 1'
#
loop_
_entity.id
_entity.type
_entity.pdbx_description
1 polymer ?
#
loop_
_entity_poly.entity_id
_entity_poly.type
_entity_poly.pdbx_seq_one_letter_code
_entity_poly.pdbx_strand_id
1 'polypeptide(L)'
;DEWFDGNNGWAIPSADLIYDAEKRDALEAEALYSLIESRVAPTFYRRDDDGVPLEWVAMMRHTMKFTGPKVLATRMVREYVERLYAPAAESGQRACADSYALAKEMAEWKSWIIPRWNEIRIEHVEVSGEQGVTHVGSQLHVSVYVMLGEIGPGNIDLSVITGPTGEYDQILKPRSVSFRNPKDLGNNRWQYQGVITLMESGSVGFSV
;
A
#
# COMPACT_ATOMS: atom_id res chain seq x y z
N ASP A 1 9.30 10.51 -11.23
CA ASP A 1 9.48 9.42 -12.22
C ASP A 1 8.16 8.88 -12.79
N GLU A 2 7.02 9.06 -12.10
CA GLU A 2 5.70 8.49 -12.49
C GLU A 2 5.27 8.84 -13.93
N TRP A 3 5.65 10.02 -14.41
CA TRP A 3 5.27 10.53 -15.74
C TRP A 3 6.39 10.55 -16.76
N PHE A 4 7.57 10.06 -16.38
CA PHE A 4 8.70 9.98 -17.30
C PHE A 4 8.54 8.78 -18.25
N ASP A 5 8.63 9.04 -19.56
CA ASP A 5 8.48 8.02 -20.61
C ASP A 5 9.68 7.95 -21.57
N GLY A 6 10.76 8.67 -21.28
CA GLY A 6 11.97 8.74 -22.10
C GLY A 6 11.91 9.78 -23.22
N ASN A 7 10.73 10.34 -23.55
CA ASN A 7 10.54 11.32 -24.61
C ASN A 7 10.13 12.69 -24.10
N ASN A 8 9.85 12.81 -22.80
CA ASN A 8 9.34 14.03 -22.18
C ASN A 8 10.34 14.71 -21.24
N GLY A 9 11.59 14.28 -21.24
CA GLY A 9 12.64 14.83 -20.41
C GLY A 9 13.76 13.83 -20.16
N TRP A 10 14.45 14.01 -19.05
CA TRP A 10 15.53 13.15 -18.60
C TRP A 10 15.29 12.78 -17.14
N ALA A 11 15.68 11.58 -16.75
CA ALA A 11 15.67 11.12 -15.37
C ALA A 11 17.09 11.10 -14.82
N ILE A 12 17.28 11.57 -13.59
CA ILE A 12 18.51 11.41 -12.82
C ILE A 12 18.41 10.07 -12.12
N PRO A 13 19.44 9.20 -12.20
CA PRO A 13 19.46 7.97 -11.41
C PRO A 13 19.33 8.29 -9.93
N SER A 14 18.36 7.69 -9.26
CA SER A 14 18.21 7.84 -7.81
C SER A 14 19.26 7.01 -7.08
N ALA A 15 19.88 7.61 -6.07
CA ALA A 15 20.82 6.94 -5.17
C ALA A 15 20.16 6.51 -3.85
N ASP A 16 18.89 6.14 -3.88
CA ASP A 16 18.04 5.83 -2.70
C ASP A 16 18.62 4.73 -1.78
N LEU A 17 19.46 3.85 -2.33
CA LEU A 17 20.13 2.80 -1.56
C LEU A 17 21.32 3.30 -0.73
N ILE A 18 21.70 4.58 -0.87
CA ILE A 18 22.81 5.18 -0.14
C ILE A 18 22.25 5.94 1.06
N TYR A 19 22.49 5.41 2.26
CA TYR A 19 21.99 6.01 3.51
C TYR A 19 22.73 7.29 3.93
N ASP A 20 23.98 7.48 3.47
CA ASP A 20 24.77 8.69 3.70
C ASP A 20 24.26 9.81 2.79
N ALA A 21 23.66 10.83 3.38
CA ALA A 21 23.04 11.94 2.65
C ALA A 21 24.04 12.75 1.84
N GLU A 22 25.22 13.06 2.40
CA GLU A 22 26.26 13.83 1.70
C GLU A 22 26.78 13.08 0.47
N LYS A 23 27.00 11.79 0.62
CA LYS A 23 27.47 10.93 -0.48
C LYS A 23 26.39 10.77 -1.55
N ARG A 24 25.13 10.62 -1.15
CA ARG A 24 24.00 10.56 -2.08
C ARG A 24 23.89 11.85 -2.89
N ASP A 25 23.88 12.99 -2.21
CA ASP A 25 23.77 14.30 -2.84
C ASP A 25 24.92 14.58 -3.82
N ALA A 26 26.14 14.16 -3.47
CA ALA A 26 27.30 14.29 -4.36
C ALA A 26 27.15 13.45 -5.65
N LEU A 27 26.67 12.22 -5.53
CA LEU A 27 26.44 11.34 -6.69
C LEU A 27 25.30 11.84 -7.58
N GLU A 28 24.23 12.30 -6.98
CA GLU A 28 23.08 12.86 -7.73
C GLU A 28 23.46 14.17 -8.43
N ALA A 29 24.28 15.01 -7.79
CA ALA A 29 24.81 16.24 -8.40
C ALA A 29 25.73 15.92 -9.58
N GLU A 30 26.64 14.95 -9.46
CA GLU A 30 27.52 14.51 -10.55
C GLU A 30 26.69 13.96 -11.73
N ALA A 31 25.68 13.13 -11.44
CA ALA A 31 24.78 12.61 -12.45
C ALA A 31 23.99 13.74 -13.17
N LEU A 32 23.53 14.75 -12.42
CA LEU A 32 22.84 15.91 -12.96
C LEU A 32 23.75 16.72 -13.91
N TYR A 33 24.97 17.05 -13.47
CA TYR A 33 25.91 17.80 -14.30
C TYR A 33 26.32 17.03 -15.56
N SER A 34 26.64 15.75 -15.43
CA SER A 34 26.93 14.88 -16.57
C SER A 34 25.77 14.83 -17.58
N LEU A 35 24.53 14.76 -17.09
CA LEU A 35 23.33 14.78 -17.92
C LEU A 35 23.14 16.11 -18.67
N ILE A 36 23.36 17.23 -17.97
CA ILE A 36 23.28 18.57 -18.57
C ILE A 36 24.30 18.71 -19.70
N GLU A 37 25.55 18.34 -19.46
CA GLU A 37 26.62 18.49 -20.42
C GLU A 37 26.49 17.55 -21.62
N SER A 38 26.14 16.27 -21.36
CA SER A 38 26.14 15.23 -22.41
C SER A 38 24.84 15.15 -23.21
N ARG A 39 23.72 15.58 -22.65
CA ARG A 39 22.39 15.39 -23.25
C ARG A 39 21.58 16.68 -23.37
N VAL A 40 21.39 17.41 -22.28
CA VAL A 40 20.47 18.55 -22.25
C VAL A 40 21.00 19.69 -23.13
N ALA A 41 22.24 20.15 -22.88
CA ALA A 41 22.85 21.23 -23.63
C ALA A 41 23.01 20.90 -25.14
N PRO A 42 23.54 19.73 -25.54
CA PRO A 42 23.60 19.36 -26.93
C PRO A 42 22.22 19.34 -27.64
N THR A 43 21.19 18.80 -26.99
CA THR A 43 19.82 18.75 -27.54
C THR A 43 19.24 20.16 -27.74
N PHE A 44 19.48 21.06 -26.78
CA PHE A 44 18.98 22.43 -26.86
C PHE A 44 19.72 23.28 -27.88
N TYR A 45 21.06 23.16 -28.01
CA TYR A 45 21.88 23.98 -28.89
C TYR A 45 22.05 23.45 -30.30
N ARG A 46 21.70 22.17 -30.55
CA ARG A 46 21.68 21.65 -31.92
C ARG A 46 20.47 22.18 -32.66
N ARG A 47 20.77 22.99 -33.72
CA ARG A 47 19.75 23.70 -34.50
C ARG A 47 19.84 23.24 -35.96
N ASP A 48 18.72 23.27 -36.66
CA ASP A 48 18.67 23.10 -38.10
C ASP A 48 19.10 24.37 -38.85
N ASP A 49 18.97 24.36 -40.19
CA ASP A 49 19.36 25.50 -41.04
C ASP A 49 18.51 26.75 -40.79
N ASP A 50 17.30 26.59 -40.26
CA ASP A 50 16.40 27.70 -39.88
C ASP A 50 16.61 28.15 -38.43
N GLY A 51 17.57 27.58 -37.71
CA GLY A 51 17.92 27.91 -36.33
C GLY A 51 16.97 27.30 -35.29
N VAL A 52 16.17 26.27 -35.65
CA VAL A 52 15.19 25.62 -34.77
C VAL A 52 15.81 24.41 -34.11
N PRO A 53 15.73 24.23 -32.78
CA PRO A 53 16.16 23.02 -32.08
C PRO A 53 15.09 21.91 -32.17
N LEU A 54 15.05 21.19 -33.31
CA LEU A 54 13.98 20.25 -33.63
C LEU A 54 13.76 19.15 -32.58
N GLU A 55 14.85 18.59 -32.02
CA GLU A 55 14.74 17.55 -30.99
C GLU A 55 14.13 18.11 -29.70
N TRP A 56 14.51 19.33 -29.33
CA TRP A 56 13.95 20.01 -28.16
C TRP A 56 12.46 20.34 -28.34
N VAL A 57 12.10 20.85 -29.52
CA VAL A 57 10.70 21.14 -29.88
C VAL A 57 9.86 19.88 -29.89
N ALA A 58 10.39 18.77 -30.42
CA ALA A 58 9.70 17.49 -30.41
C ALA A 58 9.41 17.02 -28.97
N MET A 59 10.39 17.13 -28.08
CA MET A 59 10.24 16.81 -26.65
C MET A 59 9.20 17.71 -25.98
N MET A 60 9.24 19.02 -26.21
CA MET A 60 8.23 19.96 -25.68
C MET A 60 6.82 19.58 -26.12
N ARG A 61 6.63 19.31 -27.41
CA ARG A 61 5.34 18.91 -27.98
C ARG A 61 4.84 17.61 -27.36
N HIS A 62 5.73 16.63 -27.20
CA HIS A 62 5.41 15.36 -26.55
C HIS A 62 4.99 15.56 -25.10
N THR A 63 5.76 16.36 -24.33
CA THR A 63 5.45 16.69 -22.93
C THR A 63 4.08 17.35 -22.80
N MET A 64 3.79 18.35 -23.63
CA MET A 64 2.48 19.01 -23.61
C MET A 64 1.34 18.05 -23.93
N LYS A 65 1.51 17.19 -24.91
CA LYS A 65 0.48 16.23 -25.35
C LYS A 65 0.26 15.11 -24.33
N PHE A 66 1.33 14.58 -23.77
CA PHE A 66 1.29 13.39 -22.89
C PHE A 66 1.08 13.75 -21.42
N THR A 67 1.83 14.72 -20.91
CA THR A 67 1.81 15.10 -19.50
C THR A 67 0.77 16.17 -19.19
N GLY A 68 0.55 17.10 -20.12
CA GLY A 68 -0.40 18.20 -19.93
C GLY A 68 -1.76 17.76 -19.40
N PRO A 69 -2.47 16.84 -20.05
CA PRO A 69 -3.78 16.37 -19.55
C PRO A 69 -3.74 15.76 -18.15
N LYS A 70 -2.59 15.21 -17.76
CA LYS A 70 -2.41 14.51 -16.47
C LYS A 70 -2.14 15.48 -15.30
N VAL A 71 -1.53 16.64 -15.58
CA VAL A 71 -1.15 17.62 -14.55
C VAL A 71 -2.06 18.86 -14.50
N LEU A 72 -3.17 18.86 -15.25
CA LEU A 72 -4.12 19.96 -15.23
C LEU A 72 -4.78 20.12 -13.86
N ALA A 73 -4.82 21.35 -13.35
CA ALA A 73 -5.53 21.69 -12.12
C ALA A 73 -6.99 21.28 -12.14
N THR A 74 -7.66 21.36 -13.30
CA THR A 74 -9.05 20.90 -13.46
C THR A 74 -9.21 19.41 -13.17
N ARG A 75 -8.26 18.56 -13.62
CA ARG A 75 -8.26 17.14 -13.29
C ARG A 75 -8.05 16.94 -11.78
N MET A 76 -7.06 17.60 -11.21
CA MET A 76 -6.75 17.53 -9.79
C MET A 76 -7.97 17.90 -8.93
N VAL A 77 -8.61 19.03 -9.23
CA VAL A 77 -9.82 19.47 -8.49
C VAL A 77 -10.95 18.46 -8.62
N ARG A 78 -11.18 17.92 -9.83
CA ARG A 78 -12.20 16.88 -10.04
C ARG A 78 -11.92 15.66 -9.19
N GLU A 79 -10.71 15.13 -9.22
CA GLU A 79 -10.34 13.97 -8.42
C GLU A 79 -10.44 14.22 -6.92
N TYR A 80 -10.10 15.41 -6.45
CA TYR A 80 -10.29 15.78 -5.04
C TYR A 80 -11.76 15.84 -4.66
N VAL A 81 -12.61 16.41 -5.52
CA VAL A 81 -14.06 16.44 -5.25
C VAL A 81 -14.63 15.03 -5.22
N GLU A 82 -14.37 14.23 -6.26
CA GLU A 82 -14.96 12.90 -6.41
C GLU A 82 -14.43 11.88 -5.38
N ARG A 83 -13.12 11.92 -5.08
CA ARG A 83 -12.48 10.90 -4.25
C ARG A 83 -12.35 11.27 -2.77
N LEU A 84 -12.37 12.56 -2.45
CA LEU A 84 -12.13 13.04 -1.08
C LEU A 84 -13.30 13.88 -0.55
N TYR A 85 -13.66 14.97 -1.21
CA TYR A 85 -14.60 15.93 -0.62
C TYR A 85 -16.03 15.41 -0.59
N ALA A 86 -16.53 14.82 -1.68
CA ALA A 86 -17.87 14.26 -1.71
C ALA A 86 -18.04 13.10 -0.71
N PRO A 87 -17.18 12.08 -0.69
CA PRO A 87 -17.24 11.02 0.34
C PRO A 87 -17.10 11.54 1.78
N ALA A 88 -16.24 12.54 2.00
CA ALA A 88 -16.10 13.16 3.33
C ALA A 88 -17.35 13.91 3.75
N ALA A 89 -17.97 14.66 2.83
CA ALA A 89 -19.22 15.37 3.09
C ALA A 89 -20.39 14.41 3.40
N GLU A 90 -20.52 13.34 2.62
CA GLU A 90 -21.53 12.30 2.87
C GLU A 90 -21.30 11.60 4.22
N SER A 91 -20.06 11.28 4.55
CA SER A 91 -19.71 10.69 5.84
C SER A 91 -20.01 11.67 7.00
N GLY A 92 -19.68 12.95 6.83
CA GLY A 92 -19.99 13.99 7.80
C GLY A 92 -21.49 14.16 8.00
N GLN A 93 -22.28 14.18 6.92
CA GLN A 93 -23.75 14.26 7.00
C GLN A 93 -24.33 13.07 7.76
N ARG A 94 -23.86 11.84 7.48
CA ARG A 94 -24.30 10.64 8.21
C ARG A 94 -23.95 10.71 9.69
N ALA A 95 -22.74 11.16 10.01
CA ALA A 95 -22.29 11.28 11.40
C ALA A 95 -23.10 12.34 12.19
N CYS A 96 -23.56 13.40 11.52
CA CYS A 96 -24.35 14.47 12.14
C CYS A 96 -25.86 14.19 12.13
N ALA A 97 -26.34 13.19 11.37
CA ALA A 97 -27.76 12.86 11.30
C ALA A 97 -28.31 12.46 12.68
N ASP A 98 -29.60 12.64 12.86
CA ASP A 98 -30.35 12.25 14.06
C ASP A 98 -29.71 12.74 15.38
N SER A 99 -29.28 14.00 15.38
CA SER A 99 -28.59 14.59 16.54
C SER A 99 -27.33 13.84 16.96
N TYR A 100 -26.53 13.43 15.97
CA TYR A 100 -25.29 12.67 16.13
C TYR A 100 -25.47 11.26 16.71
N ALA A 101 -26.58 10.59 16.39
CA ALA A 101 -26.88 9.26 16.91
C ALA A 101 -25.73 8.27 16.65
N LEU A 102 -25.27 8.18 15.41
CA LEU A 102 -24.17 7.29 15.01
C LEU A 102 -22.85 7.62 15.73
N ALA A 103 -22.56 8.90 15.91
CA ALA A 103 -21.33 9.34 16.60
C ALA A 103 -21.39 8.98 18.11
N LYS A 104 -22.56 9.10 18.72
CA LYS A 104 -22.78 8.70 20.11
C LYS A 104 -22.64 7.18 20.29
N GLU A 105 -23.32 6.41 19.43
CA GLU A 105 -23.20 4.94 19.43
C GLU A 105 -21.75 4.48 19.27
N MET A 106 -20.99 5.08 18.35
CA MET A 106 -19.57 4.78 18.17
C MET A 106 -18.72 5.17 19.39
N ALA A 107 -19.03 6.30 20.03
CA ALA A 107 -18.33 6.73 21.25
C ALA A 107 -18.61 5.77 22.41
N GLU A 108 -19.86 5.34 22.59
CA GLU A 108 -20.26 4.36 23.59
C GLU A 108 -19.59 3.00 23.35
N TRP A 109 -19.62 2.53 22.08
CA TRP A 109 -18.93 1.29 21.70
C TRP A 109 -17.42 1.36 21.98
N LYS A 110 -16.75 2.46 21.62
CA LYS A 110 -15.32 2.64 21.92
C LYS A 110 -15.04 2.64 23.43
N SER A 111 -15.86 3.32 24.20
CA SER A 111 -15.72 3.37 25.65
C SER A 111 -15.92 2.00 26.31
N TRP A 112 -16.73 1.16 25.68
CA TRP A 112 -16.97 -0.21 26.14
C TRP A 112 -15.85 -1.17 25.73
N ILE A 113 -15.34 -1.09 24.48
CA ILE A 113 -14.39 -2.08 23.94
C ILE A 113 -12.96 -1.83 24.41
N ILE A 114 -12.52 -0.57 24.52
CA ILE A 114 -11.13 -0.23 24.85
C ILE A 114 -10.64 -0.86 26.18
N PRO A 115 -11.38 -0.78 27.28
CA PRO A 115 -10.96 -1.41 28.55
C PRO A 115 -10.88 -2.95 28.47
N ARG A 116 -11.68 -3.56 27.60
CA ARG A 116 -11.81 -5.02 27.45
C ARG A 116 -10.85 -5.61 26.42
N TRP A 117 -10.19 -4.75 25.61
CA TRP A 117 -9.32 -5.21 24.51
C TRP A 117 -8.21 -6.15 24.98
N ASN A 118 -7.70 -5.95 26.19
CA ASN A 118 -6.66 -6.77 26.79
C ASN A 118 -7.15 -8.17 27.21
N GLU A 119 -8.45 -8.45 27.15
CA GLU A 119 -9.00 -9.78 27.39
C GLU A 119 -8.83 -10.70 26.18
N ILE A 120 -8.66 -10.11 24.98
CA ILE A 120 -8.43 -10.87 23.75
C ILE A 120 -7.06 -11.51 23.79
N ARG A 121 -7.03 -12.83 23.56
CA ARG A 121 -5.79 -13.60 23.47
C ARG A 121 -5.88 -14.62 22.35
N ILE A 122 -4.89 -14.64 21.49
CA ILE A 122 -4.66 -15.77 20.59
C ILE A 122 -4.01 -16.86 21.42
N GLU A 123 -4.70 -17.97 21.62
CA GLU A 123 -4.22 -19.08 22.46
C GLU A 123 -3.19 -19.93 21.68
N HIS A 124 -3.55 -20.33 20.46
CA HIS A 124 -2.64 -21.02 19.55
C HIS A 124 -3.14 -20.96 18.11
N VAL A 125 -2.26 -21.29 17.20
CA VAL A 125 -2.52 -21.35 15.77
C VAL A 125 -2.10 -22.72 15.27
N GLU A 126 -3.01 -23.42 14.62
CA GLU A 126 -2.73 -24.69 13.95
C GLU A 126 -2.65 -24.47 12.45
N VAL A 127 -1.63 -25.01 11.82
CA VAL A 127 -1.47 -25.01 10.39
C VAL A 127 -1.39 -26.44 9.90
N SER A 128 -2.23 -26.78 8.95
CA SER A 128 -2.23 -28.07 8.28
C SER A 128 -2.21 -27.88 6.77
N GLY A 129 -1.53 -28.76 6.05
CA GLY A 129 -1.39 -28.71 4.60
C GLY A 129 -0.68 -29.95 4.09
N GLU A 130 -0.25 -29.94 2.83
CA GLU A 130 0.52 -31.03 2.26
C GLU A 130 1.81 -31.28 3.05
N GLN A 131 2.03 -32.52 3.46
CA GLN A 131 3.26 -32.90 4.14
C GLN A 131 4.40 -32.99 3.10
N GLY A 132 5.46 -32.22 3.30
CA GLY A 132 6.65 -32.21 2.46
C GLY A 132 6.97 -30.83 1.86
N VAL A 133 7.55 -30.84 0.66
CA VAL A 133 7.88 -29.61 -0.06
C VAL A 133 6.60 -28.97 -0.59
N THR A 134 6.27 -27.80 -0.09
CA THR A 134 5.14 -27.01 -0.57
C THR A 134 5.50 -26.30 -1.88
N HIS A 135 4.57 -26.30 -2.82
CA HIS A 135 4.71 -25.64 -4.12
C HIS A 135 3.90 -24.34 -4.19
N VAL A 136 4.23 -23.50 -5.13
CA VAL A 136 3.39 -22.33 -5.45
C VAL A 136 2.00 -22.85 -5.87
N GLY A 137 0.95 -22.30 -5.24
CA GLY A 137 -0.43 -22.74 -5.40
C GLY A 137 -0.90 -23.73 -4.32
N SER A 138 0.00 -24.29 -3.49
CA SER A 138 -0.40 -25.13 -2.35
C SER A 138 -1.25 -24.34 -1.37
N GLN A 139 -2.20 -25.04 -0.74
CA GLN A 139 -3.12 -24.47 0.26
C GLN A 139 -2.75 -24.91 1.66
N LEU A 140 -2.65 -23.93 2.55
CA LEU A 140 -2.48 -24.15 3.98
C LEU A 140 -3.81 -23.87 4.68
N HIS A 141 -4.31 -24.85 5.40
CA HIS A 141 -5.47 -24.67 6.27
C HIS A 141 -4.99 -24.16 7.62
N VAL A 142 -5.48 -23.00 8.01
CA VAL A 142 -5.10 -22.35 9.26
C VAL A 142 -6.32 -22.30 10.19
N SER A 143 -6.13 -22.77 11.42
CA SER A 143 -7.10 -22.66 12.49
C SER A 143 -6.51 -21.80 13.61
N VAL A 144 -7.19 -20.73 13.95
CA VAL A 144 -6.78 -19.80 15.02
C VAL A 144 -7.76 -19.93 16.18
N TYR A 145 -7.25 -20.22 17.35
CA TYR A 145 -8.02 -20.33 18.59
C TYR A 145 -7.84 -19.06 19.42
N VAL A 146 -8.95 -18.39 19.71
CA VAL A 146 -8.95 -17.08 20.34
C VAL A 146 -9.88 -17.08 21.53
N MET A 147 -9.42 -16.52 22.64
CA MET A 147 -10.27 -16.14 23.77
C MET A 147 -10.67 -14.67 23.57
N LEU A 148 -11.96 -14.36 23.59
CA LEU A 148 -12.49 -13.03 23.31
C LEU A 148 -13.03 -12.29 24.56
N GLY A 149 -13.07 -12.96 25.72
CA GLY A 149 -13.67 -12.39 26.90
C GLY A 149 -15.13 -11.98 26.67
N GLU A 150 -15.50 -10.81 27.14
CA GLU A 150 -16.85 -10.24 26.98
C GLU A 150 -17.09 -9.61 25.58
N ILE A 151 -16.04 -9.42 24.77
CA ILE A 151 -16.15 -8.68 23.49
C ILE A 151 -16.99 -9.45 22.47
N GLY A 152 -16.78 -10.75 22.38
CA GLY A 152 -17.47 -11.61 21.42
C GLY A 152 -17.04 -11.38 19.96
N PRO A 153 -17.40 -12.31 19.05
CA PRO A 153 -16.87 -12.34 17.69
C PRO A 153 -17.44 -11.24 16.77
N GLY A 154 -18.57 -10.64 17.11
CA GLY A 154 -19.20 -9.58 16.30
C GLY A 154 -18.47 -8.22 16.37
N ASN A 155 -17.54 -8.07 17.31
CA ASN A 155 -16.82 -6.82 17.55
C ASN A 155 -15.35 -6.88 17.11
N ILE A 156 -14.92 -7.98 16.52
CA ILE A 156 -13.54 -8.16 16.04
C ILE A 156 -13.53 -8.68 14.61
N ASP A 157 -12.47 -8.37 13.90
CA ASP A 157 -12.12 -8.96 12.62
C ASP A 157 -10.76 -9.64 12.77
N LEU A 158 -10.70 -10.96 12.49
CA LEU A 158 -9.47 -11.72 12.55
C LEU A 158 -8.91 -11.89 11.15
N SER A 159 -7.67 -11.47 10.97
CA SER A 159 -6.97 -11.58 9.70
C SER A 159 -5.63 -12.25 9.87
N VAL A 160 -5.26 -13.08 8.91
CA VAL A 160 -3.91 -13.60 8.78
C VAL A 160 -3.15 -12.83 7.74
N ILE A 161 -2.01 -12.27 8.12
CA ILE A 161 -1.10 -11.57 7.23
C ILE A 161 -0.05 -12.59 6.79
N THR A 162 0.17 -12.72 5.49
CA THR A 162 1.13 -13.66 4.92
C THR A 162 1.94 -13.01 3.79
N GLY A 163 3.16 -13.48 3.58
CA GLY A 163 4.04 -13.04 2.50
C GLY A 163 5.41 -13.68 2.59
N PRO A 164 6.29 -13.47 1.58
CA PRO A 164 7.67 -13.94 1.62
C PRO A 164 8.40 -13.39 2.84
N THR A 165 9.29 -14.18 3.42
CA THR A 165 10.14 -13.72 4.52
C THR A 165 11.44 -13.13 4.02
N GLY A 166 11.84 -12.00 4.59
CA GLY A 166 13.14 -11.36 4.39
C GLY A 166 14.22 -11.86 5.34
N GLU A 167 15.35 -11.18 5.32
CA GLU A 167 16.59 -11.57 6.03
C GLU A 167 16.45 -11.59 7.56
N TYR A 168 15.47 -10.84 8.11
CA TYR A 168 15.21 -10.75 9.56
C TYR A 168 13.80 -11.28 9.91
N ASP A 169 13.33 -12.33 9.24
CA ASP A 169 11.99 -12.92 9.41
C ASP A 169 10.83 -11.93 9.22
N GLN A 170 11.09 -10.76 8.64
CA GLN A 170 10.06 -9.80 8.30
C GLN A 170 9.23 -10.27 7.11
N ILE A 171 7.93 -10.08 7.17
CA ILE A 171 7.03 -10.39 6.06
C ILE A 171 7.15 -9.28 5.00
N LEU A 172 7.63 -9.65 3.83
CA LEU A 172 7.71 -8.77 2.67
C LEU A 172 6.39 -8.83 1.88
N LYS A 173 5.97 -7.68 1.29
CA LYS A 173 4.74 -7.59 0.49
C LYS A 173 3.53 -8.24 1.17
N PRO A 174 3.17 -7.82 2.39
CA PRO A 174 2.14 -8.48 3.19
C PRO A 174 0.79 -8.50 2.48
N ARG A 175 0.12 -9.65 2.54
CA ARG A 175 -1.26 -9.86 2.08
C ARG A 175 -2.10 -10.27 3.27
N SER A 176 -3.29 -9.68 3.40
CA SER A 176 -4.22 -9.99 4.47
C SER A 176 -5.34 -10.90 3.95
N VAL A 177 -5.62 -11.96 4.73
CA VAL A 177 -6.74 -12.88 4.50
C VAL A 177 -7.62 -12.84 5.73
N SER A 178 -8.85 -12.32 5.61
CA SER A 178 -9.81 -12.28 6.72
C SER A 178 -10.47 -13.64 6.92
N PHE A 179 -10.50 -14.10 8.17
CA PHE A 179 -11.20 -15.33 8.56
C PHE A 179 -12.53 -14.96 9.19
N ARG A 180 -13.60 -15.42 8.59
CA ARG A 180 -14.99 -15.13 9.01
C ARG A 180 -15.67 -16.37 9.56
N ASN A 181 -16.85 -16.18 10.16
CA ASN A 181 -17.71 -17.25 10.67
C ASN A 181 -16.99 -18.13 11.71
N PRO A 182 -16.58 -17.57 12.86
CA PRO A 182 -15.95 -18.34 13.92
C PRO A 182 -16.90 -19.37 14.50
N LYS A 183 -16.34 -20.51 14.88
CA LYS A 183 -17.03 -21.56 15.60
C LYS A 183 -16.90 -21.32 17.10
N ASP A 184 -18.03 -21.34 17.80
CA ASP A 184 -18.05 -21.28 19.26
C ASP A 184 -17.57 -22.63 19.86
N LEU A 185 -16.59 -22.55 20.75
CA LEU A 185 -16.05 -23.69 21.51
C LEU A 185 -16.50 -23.69 22.97
N GLY A 186 -17.32 -22.72 23.37
CA GLY A 186 -17.71 -22.49 24.75
C GLY A 186 -16.66 -21.72 25.56
N ASN A 187 -17.07 -21.23 26.74
CA ASN A 187 -16.20 -20.46 27.65
C ASN A 187 -15.49 -19.27 27.02
N ASN A 188 -16.16 -18.52 26.14
CA ASN A 188 -15.64 -17.36 25.39
C ASN A 188 -14.46 -17.71 24.47
N ARG A 189 -14.30 -18.98 24.10
CA ARG A 189 -13.28 -19.43 23.14
C ARG A 189 -13.89 -19.63 21.76
N TRP A 190 -13.19 -19.16 20.76
CA TRP A 190 -13.64 -19.18 19.39
C TRP A 190 -12.56 -19.73 18.47
N GLN A 191 -12.97 -20.51 17.46
CA GLN A 191 -12.09 -21.02 16.43
C GLN A 191 -12.41 -20.34 15.11
N TYR A 192 -11.42 -19.64 14.55
CA TYR A 192 -11.46 -19.10 13.19
C TYR A 192 -10.72 -20.04 12.26
N GLN A 193 -11.30 -20.33 11.11
CA GLN A 193 -10.68 -21.20 10.11
C GLN A 193 -10.63 -20.53 8.75
N GLY A 194 -9.55 -20.74 8.01
CA GLY A 194 -9.38 -20.21 6.67
C GLY A 194 -8.28 -20.93 5.92
N VAL A 195 -8.14 -20.57 4.64
CA VAL A 195 -7.15 -21.15 3.74
C VAL A 195 -6.25 -20.03 3.22
N ILE A 196 -4.95 -20.26 3.31
CA ILE A 196 -3.93 -19.41 2.72
C ILE A 196 -3.36 -20.13 1.51
N THR A 197 -3.36 -19.48 0.35
CA THR A 197 -2.71 -20.00 -0.85
C THR A 197 -1.30 -19.42 -0.96
N LEU A 198 -0.31 -20.28 -1.11
CA LEU A 198 1.09 -19.90 -1.30
C LEU A 198 1.28 -19.39 -2.73
N MET A 199 1.54 -18.10 -2.90
CA MET A 199 1.60 -17.45 -4.21
C MET A 199 3.03 -17.25 -4.72
N GLU A 200 4.03 -17.42 -3.87
CA GLU A 200 5.44 -17.18 -4.17
C GLU A 200 6.29 -18.37 -3.70
N SER A 201 7.43 -18.57 -4.37
CA SER A 201 8.43 -19.59 -3.98
C SER A 201 9.34 -19.06 -2.87
N GLY A 202 9.90 -19.96 -2.08
CA GLY A 202 10.82 -19.63 -0.98
C GLY A 202 10.17 -19.73 0.39
N SER A 203 10.78 -19.09 1.38
CA SER A 203 10.27 -19.05 2.74
C SER A 203 9.09 -18.08 2.84
N VAL A 204 7.99 -18.55 3.44
CA VAL A 204 6.77 -17.76 3.64
C VAL A 204 6.49 -17.66 5.13
N GLY A 205 6.30 -16.43 5.61
CA GLY A 205 5.88 -16.14 6.96
C GLY A 205 4.39 -15.83 7.04
N PHE A 206 3.82 -16.00 8.23
CA PHE A 206 2.49 -15.49 8.53
C PHE A 206 2.43 -14.94 9.95
N SER A 207 1.47 -14.04 10.17
CA SER A 207 1.10 -13.48 11.47
C SER A 207 -0.42 -13.36 11.57
N VAL A 208 -0.94 -13.42 12.78
CA VAL A 208 -2.37 -13.28 13.06
C VAL A 208 -2.61 -11.99 13.81
#